data_99637425a498462ee07ae41fb1aa3a6e
#
_entry.id   99637425a498462ee07ae41fb1aa3a6e
#
_cell.length_a   1.000
_cell.length_b   1.000
_cell.length_c   1.000
_cell.angle_alpha   90.00
_cell.angle_beta   90.00
_cell.angle_gamma   90.00
#
_symmetry.space_group_name_H-M   'P 1'
#
loop_
_entity.id
_entity.type
_entity.pdbx_description
1 polymer ?
#
loop_
_entity_poly.entity_id
_entity_poly.type
_entity_poly.pdbx_seq_one_letter_code
_entity_poly.pdbx_strand_id
1 'polypeptide(L)'
;MVNSLLEYLVLNYLEKGRLCGYDIITILHERFHTLLSPGQVYPVIDRMAEQGLITKERRGRTVLLEASSLGESLLKAWREEFRAIEMQLSNAMTEEPRALA
;
A
#
# COMPACT_ATOMS: atom_id res chain seq x y z
N MET A 1 10.39 -2.68 6.44
CA MET A 1 10.34 -1.81 5.26
C MET A 1 9.50 -2.40 4.12
N VAL A 2 9.76 -3.64 3.70
CA VAL A 2 8.94 -4.28 2.66
C VAL A 2 7.48 -4.37 3.06
N ASN A 3 7.20 -4.70 4.32
CA ASN A 3 5.83 -4.79 4.80
C ASN A 3 5.13 -3.43 4.81
N SER A 4 5.84 -2.36 5.12
CA SER A 4 5.25 -1.02 5.10
C SER A 4 4.86 -0.59 3.70
N LEU A 5 5.68 -0.91 2.71
CA LEU A 5 5.34 -0.63 1.32
C LEU A 5 4.11 -1.44 0.90
N LEU A 6 4.06 -2.70 1.27
CA LEU A 6 2.93 -3.57 0.94
C LEU A 6 1.65 -3.08 1.61
N GLU A 7 1.74 -2.66 2.88
CA GLU A 7 0.61 -2.06 3.59
C GLU A 7 0.11 -0.81 2.87
N TYR A 8 1.02 0.05 2.44
CA TYR A 8 0.67 1.24 1.69
C TYR A 8 -0.07 0.89 0.39
N LEU A 9 0.44 -0.08 -0.35
CA LEU A 9 -0.18 -0.51 -1.60
C LEU A 9 -1.57 -1.07 -1.37
N VAL A 10 -1.75 -1.88 -0.35
CA VAL A 10 -3.06 -2.45 0.00
C VAL A 10 -4.05 -1.32 0.29
N LEU A 11 -3.69 -0.39 1.16
CA LEU A 11 -4.55 0.74 1.49
C LEU A 11 -4.86 1.58 0.26
N ASN A 12 -3.86 1.80 -0.57
CA ASN A 12 -4.01 2.59 -1.79
C ASN A 12 -5.04 1.95 -2.74
N TYR A 13 -4.99 0.64 -2.91
CA TYR A 13 -5.95 -0.04 -3.78
C TYR A 13 -7.35 -0.08 -3.18
N LEU A 14 -7.47 -0.12 -1.86
CA LEU A 14 -8.76 -0.13 -1.19
C LEU A 14 -9.43 1.24 -1.15
N GLU A 15 -8.71 2.30 -1.47
CA GLU A 15 -9.28 3.64 -1.45
C GLU A 15 -10.46 3.80 -2.39
N LYS A 16 -10.44 3.13 -3.53
CA LYS A 16 -11.47 3.27 -4.54
C LYS A 16 -12.67 2.35 -4.32
N GLY A 17 -12.59 1.45 -3.36
CA GLY A 17 -13.69 0.55 -3.08
C GLY A 17 -13.22 -0.74 -2.46
N ARG A 18 -14.18 -1.60 -2.17
CA ARG A 18 -13.89 -2.89 -1.54
C ARG A 18 -13.33 -3.87 -2.54
N LEU A 19 -12.31 -4.60 -2.13
CA LEU A 19 -11.68 -5.65 -2.93
C LEU A 19 -11.47 -6.88 -2.06
N CYS A 20 -11.44 -8.06 -2.66
CA CYS A 20 -11.01 -9.24 -1.92
C CYS A 20 -9.49 -9.37 -2.01
N GLY A 21 -8.92 -10.22 -1.15
CA GLY A 21 -7.48 -10.43 -1.15
C GLY A 21 -6.94 -10.91 -2.49
N TYR A 22 -7.70 -11.77 -3.17
CA TYR A 22 -7.32 -12.26 -4.49
C TYR A 22 -7.19 -11.11 -5.50
N ASP A 23 -8.13 -10.16 -5.48
CA ASP A 23 -8.05 -9.00 -6.36
C ASP A 23 -6.78 -8.20 -6.13
N ILE A 24 -6.43 -7.98 -4.87
CA ILE A 24 -5.22 -7.25 -4.51
C ILE A 24 -3.98 -7.98 -5.03
N ILE A 25 -3.92 -9.28 -4.83
CA ILE A 25 -2.80 -10.09 -5.32
C ILE A 25 -2.69 -10.00 -6.84
N THR A 26 -3.82 -10.07 -7.54
CA THR A 26 -3.85 -9.97 -8.99
C THR A 26 -3.32 -8.62 -9.46
N ILE A 27 -3.77 -7.54 -8.83
CA ILE A 27 -3.31 -6.19 -9.18
C ILE A 27 -1.81 -6.06 -8.94
N LEU A 28 -1.33 -6.52 -7.78
CA LEU A 28 0.09 -6.47 -7.47
C LEU A 28 0.92 -7.28 -8.46
N HIS A 29 0.43 -8.45 -8.82
CA HIS A 29 1.11 -9.32 -9.77
C HIS A 29 1.23 -8.67 -11.15
N GLU A 30 0.14 -8.07 -11.62
CA GLU A 30 0.13 -7.40 -12.91
C GLU A 30 1.05 -6.17 -12.94
N ARG A 31 1.10 -5.43 -11.82
CA ARG A 31 1.86 -4.19 -11.75
C ARG A 31 3.34 -4.39 -11.46
N PHE A 32 3.66 -5.40 -10.67
CA PHE A 32 5.03 -5.61 -10.20
C PHE A 32 5.65 -6.90 -10.70
N HIS A 33 4.97 -7.61 -11.58
CA HIS A 33 5.51 -8.79 -12.28
C HIS A 33 6.14 -9.85 -11.39
N THR A 34 5.34 -10.49 -10.54
CA THR A 34 5.72 -11.75 -9.90
C THR A 34 6.43 -11.72 -8.57
N LEU A 35 6.77 -10.59 -8.02
CA LEU A 35 7.58 -10.59 -6.81
C LEU A 35 6.82 -10.88 -5.54
N LEU A 36 5.48 -10.88 -5.57
CA LEU A 36 4.67 -11.03 -4.37
C LEU A 36 3.77 -12.25 -4.48
N SER A 37 3.94 -13.18 -3.56
CA SER A 37 3.13 -14.39 -3.50
C SER A 37 1.97 -14.21 -2.52
N PRO A 38 0.92 -15.05 -2.61
CA PRO A 38 -0.14 -15.06 -1.60
C PRO A 38 0.41 -15.24 -0.18
N GLY A 39 1.46 -16.05 -0.02
CA GLY A 39 2.09 -16.26 1.28
C GLY A 39 2.74 -15.03 1.86
N GLN A 40 3.04 -14.03 1.03
CA GLN A 40 3.55 -12.74 1.50
C GLN A 40 2.44 -11.74 1.75
N VAL A 41 1.41 -11.76 0.93
CA VAL A 41 0.35 -10.75 0.96
C VAL A 41 -0.69 -11.02 2.06
N TYR A 42 -1.18 -12.26 2.17
CA TYR A 42 -2.22 -12.57 3.14
C TYR A 42 -1.83 -12.32 4.59
N PRO A 43 -0.61 -12.65 5.04
CA PRO A 43 -0.20 -12.32 6.40
C PRO A 43 -0.18 -10.82 6.67
N VAL A 44 0.15 -10.01 5.68
CA VAL A 44 0.13 -8.56 5.82
C VAL A 44 -1.31 -8.06 5.95
N ILE A 45 -2.23 -8.58 5.14
CA ILE A 45 -3.64 -8.25 5.22
C ILE A 45 -4.21 -8.60 6.59
N ASP A 46 -3.89 -9.79 7.08
CA ASP A 46 -4.37 -10.23 8.40
C ASP A 46 -3.86 -9.33 9.51
N ARG A 47 -2.61 -8.95 9.46
CA ARG A 47 -2.03 -8.05 10.45
C ARG A 47 -2.66 -6.67 10.39
N MET A 48 -2.91 -6.17 9.18
CA MET A 48 -3.59 -4.88 9.03
C MET A 48 -4.99 -4.90 9.61
N ALA A 49 -5.70 -6.02 9.45
CA ALA A 49 -7.02 -6.19 10.07
C ALA A 49 -6.93 -6.19 11.59
N GLU A 50 -5.92 -6.88 12.15
CA GLU A 50 -5.69 -6.88 13.58
C GLU A 50 -5.36 -5.50 14.12
N GLN A 51 -4.65 -4.71 13.34
CA GLN A 51 -4.29 -3.34 13.71
C GLN A 51 -5.42 -2.33 13.50
N GLY A 52 -6.55 -2.78 12.97
CA GLY A 52 -7.68 -1.90 12.74
C GLY A 52 -7.56 -1.00 11.52
N LEU A 53 -6.64 -1.29 10.62
CA LEU A 53 -6.44 -0.50 9.40
C LEU A 53 -7.40 -0.86 8.29
N ILE A 54 -7.86 -2.09 8.28
CA ILE A 54 -8.86 -2.58 7.33
C ILE A 54 -9.90 -3.39 8.06
N THR A 55 -11.07 -3.53 7.46
CA THR A 55 -12.11 -4.42 7.92
C THR A 55 -12.33 -5.53 6.91
N LYS A 56 -12.81 -6.66 7.39
CA LYS A 56 -13.13 -7.81 6.56
C LYS A 56 -14.63 -8.07 6.65
N GLU A 57 -15.27 -8.27 5.52
CA GLU A 57 -16.67 -8.64 5.47
C GLU A 57 -16.85 -9.86 4.59
N ARG A 58 -17.40 -10.91 5.16
CA ARG A 58 -17.64 -12.12 4.40
C ARG A 58 -18.94 -11.98 3.60
N ARG A 59 -18.83 -12.22 2.31
CA ARG A 59 -19.96 -12.26 1.38
C ARG A 59 -19.92 -13.59 0.64
N GLY A 60 -20.67 -14.57 1.13
CA GLY A 60 -20.63 -15.91 0.56
C GLY A 60 -19.25 -16.52 0.76
N ARG A 61 -18.58 -16.86 -0.33
CA ARG A 61 -17.23 -17.44 -0.29
C ARG A 61 -16.14 -16.39 -0.36
N THR A 62 -16.52 -15.15 -0.55
CA THR A 62 -15.57 -14.07 -0.74
C THR A 62 -15.48 -13.25 0.53
N VAL A 63 -14.28 -12.81 0.88
CA VAL A 63 -14.05 -11.87 1.97
C VAL A 63 -13.65 -10.55 1.36
N LEU A 64 -14.51 -9.56 1.51
CA LEU A 64 -14.25 -8.22 1.02
C LEU A 64 -13.49 -7.42 2.07
N LEU A 65 -12.51 -6.67 1.61
CA LEU A 65 -11.67 -5.82 2.44
C LEU A 65 -12.01 -4.37 2.17
N GLU A 66 -11.98 -3.57 3.22
CA GLU A 66 -12.25 -2.14 3.13
C GLU A 66 -11.32 -1.40 4.08
N ALA A 67 -10.81 -0.26 3.66
CA ALA A 67 -9.99 0.56 4.55
C ALA A 67 -10.88 1.16 5.64
N SER A 68 -10.41 1.09 6.88
CA SER A 68 -11.10 1.75 8.00
C SER A 68 -10.76 3.24 8.00
N SER A 69 -11.43 4.00 8.87
CA SER A 69 -11.07 5.42 9.06
C SER A 69 -9.62 5.58 9.46
N LEU A 70 -9.13 4.70 10.33
CA LEU A 70 -7.73 4.70 10.74
C LEU A 70 -6.81 4.41 9.54
N GLY A 71 -7.19 3.42 8.72
CA GLY A 71 -6.42 3.09 7.52
C GLY A 71 -6.38 4.24 6.53
N GLU A 72 -7.49 4.92 6.34
CA GLU A 72 -7.55 6.08 5.45
C GLU A 72 -6.68 7.22 5.96
N SER A 73 -6.68 7.46 7.26
CA SER A 73 -5.84 8.48 7.88
C SER A 73 -4.36 8.16 7.70
N LEU A 74 -4.00 6.89 7.88
CA LEU A 74 -2.63 6.45 7.70
C LEU A 74 -2.20 6.60 6.23
N LEU A 75 -3.07 6.23 5.30
CA LEU A 75 -2.78 6.37 3.87
C LEU A 75 -2.50 7.83 3.52
N LYS A 76 -3.33 8.74 4.04
CA LYS A 76 -3.15 10.17 3.81
C LYS A 76 -1.82 10.66 4.33
N ALA A 77 -1.45 10.25 5.55
CA ALA A 77 -0.18 10.63 6.15
C ALA A 77 1.00 10.11 5.33
N TRP A 78 0.95 8.86 4.88
CA TRP A 78 2.00 8.28 4.06
C TRP A 78 2.13 8.98 2.71
N ARG A 79 1.02 9.35 2.10
CA ARG A 79 1.06 10.09 0.84
C ARG A 79 1.73 11.43 0.97
N GLU A 80 1.49 12.11 2.07
CA GLU A 80 2.15 13.39 2.35
C GLU A 80 3.65 13.21 2.53
N GLU A 81 4.06 12.16 3.25
CA GLU A 81 5.47 11.85 3.42
C GLU A 81 6.14 11.50 2.09
N PHE A 82 5.51 10.65 1.29
CA PHE A 82 6.07 10.29 -0.01
C PHE A 82 6.17 11.48 -0.94
N ARG A 83 5.17 12.36 -0.91
CA ARG A 83 5.22 13.58 -1.72
C ARG A 83 6.39 14.47 -1.32
N ALA A 84 6.63 14.61 -0.03
CA ALA A 84 7.76 15.39 0.47
C ALA A 84 9.09 14.78 0.02
N ILE A 85 9.21 13.45 0.10
CA ILE A 85 10.40 12.75 -0.36
C ILE A 85 10.61 12.92 -1.86
N GLU A 86 9.55 12.78 -2.65
CA GLU A 86 9.62 12.98 -4.08
C GLU A 86 10.08 14.39 -4.44
N MET A 87 9.58 15.38 -3.74
CA MET A 87 9.99 16.77 -3.97
C MET A 87 11.47 16.97 -3.67
N GLN A 88 11.95 16.37 -2.58
CA GLN A 88 13.37 16.46 -2.23
C GLN A 88 14.24 15.74 -3.23
N LEU A 89 13.83 14.58 -3.67
CA LEU A 89 14.57 13.83 -4.70
C LEU A 89 14.58 14.59 -6.01
N SER A 90 13.46 15.17 -6.39
CA SER A 90 13.38 15.96 -7.61
C SER A 90 14.30 17.17 -7.56
N ASN A 91 14.31 17.87 -6.44
CA ASN A 91 15.21 19.01 -6.26
C ASN A 91 16.68 18.59 -6.31
N ALA A 92 17.01 17.49 -5.65
CA ALA A 92 18.37 16.96 -5.67
C ALA A 92 18.81 16.58 -7.08
N MET A 93 17.91 16.03 -7.87
CA MET A 93 18.21 15.63 -9.25
C MET A 93 18.35 16.82 -10.19
N THR A 94 17.70 17.93 -9.89
CA THR A 94 17.78 19.12 -10.71
C THR A 94 18.92 20.04 -10.31
N GLU A 95 19.47 19.87 -9.13
CA GLU A 95 20.63 20.65 -8.70
C GLU A 95 21.88 20.15 -9.46
N GLU A 96 22.70 21.11 -9.87
CA GLU A 96 23.98 20.75 -10.45
C GLU A 96 24.87 20.15 -9.36
N PRO A 97 25.67 19.13 -9.69
CA PRO A 97 26.52 18.49 -8.71
C PRO A 97 27.78 19.31 -8.39
N ARG A 98 27.58 20.55 -7.96
CA ARG A 98 28.70 21.45 -7.65
C ARG A 98 29.51 20.96 -6.45
N ALA A 99 28.82 20.32 -5.53
CA ALA A 99 29.49 19.81 -4.34
C ALA A 99 30.45 18.70 -4.67
N LEU A 100 30.33 18.13 -5.84
CA LEU A 100 31.18 17.04 -6.31
C LEU A 100 32.33 17.52 -7.18
N ALA A 101 32.30 18.76 -7.54
CA ALA A 101 33.31 19.33 -8.42
C ALA A 101 34.62 19.61 -7.69
#